data_22da46cbaeb86145c9211f6b79742e45
#
_entry.id   22da46cbaeb86145c9211f6b79742e45
#
_cell.length_a   1.000
_cell.length_b   1.000
_cell.length_c   1.000
_cell.angle_alpha   90.00
_cell.angle_beta   90.00
_cell.angle_gamma   90.00
#
_symmetry.space_group_name_H-M   'P 1'
#
loop_
_entity.id
_entity.type
_entity.pdbx_description
1 polymer ?
#
loop_
_entity_poly.entity_id
_entity_poly.type
_entity_poly.pdbx_seq_one_letter_code
_entity_poly.pdbx_strand_id
1 'polypeptide(L)'
;MRVVILARVSTDKQLYERQVVEMEQYCKSVGWNVAKVFANKVSGTKRNEDRPEIVEMLQYIEEHKIDKVCVLEISRLGRNTLEALKVIELLNEKKICLFIKNYNLETLDSKGNVNPITSLICTILLEISSMERHTIIDRMASGRDQYIAKCRATGKKMGRPASYRKSDDTMREQYKKEISLLKQGISLRNIHAITSTSISTIRKLYKFAQ
;
A
#
# COMPACT_ATOMS: atom_id res chain seq x y z
N MET A 1 15.32 -23.90 -5.91
CA MET A 1 15.44 -22.43 -5.99
C MET A 1 14.84 -21.82 -4.74
N ARG A 2 15.54 -20.87 -4.09
CA ARG A 2 15.01 -20.10 -2.96
C ARG A 2 14.46 -18.76 -3.48
N VAL A 3 13.21 -18.48 -3.17
CA VAL A 3 12.53 -17.30 -3.69
C VAL A 3 11.97 -16.45 -2.55
N VAL A 4 11.81 -15.16 -2.81
CA VAL A 4 11.06 -14.25 -1.96
C VAL A 4 9.86 -13.71 -2.73
N ILE A 5 8.77 -13.44 -2.04
CA ILE A 5 7.55 -12.87 -2.61
C ILE A 5 7.44 -11.43 -2.15
N LEU A 6 7.25 -10.50 -3.10
CA LEU A 6 6.89 -9.12 -2.80
C LEU A 6 5.42 -8.88 -3.15
N ALA A 7 4.61 -8.61 -2.13
CA ALA A 7 3.20 -8.33 -2.27
C ALA A 7 2.85 -6.92 -1.77
N ARG A 8 1.83 -6.29 -2.35
CA ARG A 8 1.31 -5.01 -1.88
C ARG A 8 -0.03 -5.20 -1.23
N VAL A 9 -0.16 -4.76 0.02
CA VAL A 9 -1.42 -4.77 0.74
C VAL A 9 -2.25 -3.56 0.33
N SER A 10 -3.44 -3.80 -0.24
CA SER A 10 -4.49 -2.80 -0.31
C SER A 10 -5.15 -2.66 1.06
N THR A 11 -6.02 -1.66 1.24
CA THR A 11 -6.85 -1.51 2.45
C THR A 11 -7.76 -2.70 2.71
N ASP A 12 -7.98 -3.56 1.71
CA ASP A 12 -8.76 -4.77 1.79
C ASP A 12 -7.88 -5.98 2.14
N LYS A 13 -8.06 -6.49 3.35
CA LYS A 13 -7.29 -7.62 3.89
C LYS A 13 -7.48 -8.91 3.10
N GLN A 14 -8.68 -9.13 2.56
CA GLN A 14 -9.02 -10.35 1.81
C GLN A 14 -8.28 -10.41 0.46
N LEU A 15 -8.12 -9.27 -0.23
CA LEU A 15 -7.38 -9.20 -1.49
C LEU A 15 -5.88 -9.48 -1.30
N TYR A 16 -5.31 -9.09 -0.16
CA TYR A 16 -3.92 -9.36 0.16
C TYR A 16 -3.67 -10.86 0.40
N GLU A 17 -4.44 -11.45 1.32
CA GLU A 17 -4.30 -12.87 1.66
C GLU A 17 -4.43 -13.75 0.40
N ARG A 18 -5.37 -13.41 -0.47
CA ARG A 18 -5.55 -14.10 -1.75
C ARG A 18 -4.31 -14.01 -2.65
N GLN A 19 -3.68 -12.82 -2.78
CA GLN A 19 -2.49 -12.64 -3.62
C GLN A 19 -1.30 -13.45 -3.09
N VAL A 20 -1.09 -13.46 -1.78
CA VAL A 20 0.00 -14.22 -1.16
C VAL A 20 -0.22 -15.71 -1.35
N VAL A 21 -1.42 -16.22 -1.00
CA VAL A 21 -1.78 -17.64 -1.17
C VAL A 21 -1.61 -18.09 -2.62
N GLU A 22 -2.05 -17.28 -3.58
CA GLU A 22 -1.92 -17.57 -5.01
C GLU A 22 -0.46 -17.69 -5.45
N MET A 23 0.41 -16.79 -4.95
CA MET A 23 1.85 -16.83 -5.25
C MET A 23 2.55 -18.01 -4.57
N GLU A 24 2.20 -18.31 -3.32
CA GLU A 24 2.75 -19.46 -2.59
C GLU A 24 2.35 -20.79 -3.23
N GLN A 25 1.09 -20.93 -3.63
CA GLN A 25 0.61 -22.10 -4.37
C GLN A 25 1.34 -22.28 -5.70
N TYR A 26 1.54 -21.18 -6.44
CA TYR A 26 2.31 -21.21 -7.68
C TYR A 26 3.77 -21.63 -7.41
N CYS A 27 4.46 -21.01 -6.46
CA CYS A 27 5.82 -21.37 -6.11
C CYS A 27 5.94 -22.87 -5.73
N LYS A 28 4.98 -23.37 -4.95
CA LYS A 28 4.92 -24.78 -4.58
C LYS A 28 4.72 -25.70 -5.78
N SER A 29 3.85 -25.33 -6.72
CA SER A 29 3.58 -26.14 -7.93
C SER A 29 4.79 -26.27 -8.86
N VAL A 30 5.65 -25.25 -8.89
CA VAL A 30 6.89 -25.26 -9.70
C VAL A 30 8.14 -25.69 -8.89
N GLY A 31 7.96 -26.14 -7.65
CA GLY A 31 9.04 -26.64 -6.80
C GLY A 31 9.98 -25.54 -6.25
N TRP A 32 9.51 -24.29 -6.14
CA TRP A 32 10.29 -23.22 -5.54
C TRP A 32 10.06 -23.13 -4.03
N ASN A 33 11.12 -22.89 -3.27
CA ASN A 33 11.06 -22.73 -1.83
C ASN A 33 10.92 -21.24 -1.48
N VAL A 34 9.78 -20.85 -0.93
CA VAL A 34 9.51 -19.47 -0.47
C VAL A 34 10.23 -19.26 0.85
N ALA A 35 11.27 -18.42 0.83
CA ALA A 35 12.07 -18.09 2.02
C ALA A 35 11.38 -17.04 2.90
N LYS A 36 10.77 -16.01 2.28
CA LYS A 36 10.08 -14.93 2.99
C LYS A 36 9.08 -14.21 2.08
N VAL A 37 8.01 -13.70 2.69
CA VAL A 37 7.04 -12.82 2.03
C VAL A 37 7.21 -11.41 2.59
N PHE A 38 7.42 -10.44 1.70
CA PHE A 38 7.52 -9.03 2.04
C PHE A 38 6.22 -8.33 1.65
N ALA A 39 5.58 -7.72 2.64
CA ALA A 39 4.31 -7.06 2.43
C ALA A 39 4.09 -5.95 3.44
N ASN A 40 3.66 -4.78 2.96
CA ASN A 40 3.33 -3.68 3.86
C ASN A 40 2.04 -2.97 3.44
N LYS A 41 1.29 -2.51 4.44
CA LYS A 41 0.10 -1.66 4.29
C LYS A 41 0.50 -0.23 3.94
N VAL A 42 0.91 0.02 2.71
CA VAL A 42 1.30 1.38 2.31
C VAL A 42 0.46 1.86 1.14
N SER A 43 -0.03 3.09 1.23
CA SER A 43 -0.68 3.74 0.10
C SER A 43 0.32 3.87 -1.06
N GLY A 44 -0.12 3.63 -2.29
CA GLY A 44 0.73 3.65 -3.49
C GLY A 44 1.35 5.02 -3.83
N THR A 45 1.33 5.98 -2.90
CA THR A 45 1.85 7.34 -3.06
C THR A 45 3.24 7.58 -2.46
N LYS A 46 3.75 6.65 -1.62
CA LYS A 46 5.09 6.79 -1.00
C LYS A 46 6.23 6.41 -1.96
N ARG A 47 7.38 7.06 -1.84
CA ARG A 47 8.62 6.73 -2.58
C ARG A 47 9.13 5.36 -2.17
N ASN A 48 9.94 4.69 -3.01
CA ASN A 48 10.50 3.39 -2.68
C ASN A 48 11.43 3.44 -1.46
N GLU A 49 12.14 4.55 -1.25
CA GLU A 49 12.95 4.82 -0.06
C GLU A 49 12.11 4.83 1.22
N ASP A 50 10.84 5.23 1.10
CA ASP A 50 9.86 5.25 2.19
C ASP A 50 9.03 3.94 2.25
N ARG A 51 9.41 2.93 1.46
CA ARG A 51 8.72 1.63 1.37
C ARG A 51 9.53 0.56 2.08
N PRO A 52 9.25 0.33 3.38
CA PRO A 52 10.03 -0.59 4.19
C PRO A 52 10.08 -2.01 3.61
N GLU A 53 9.00 -2.46 2.94
CA GLU A 53 8.96 -3.79 2.33
C GLU A 53 9.97 -3.99 1.21
N ILE A 54 10.29 -2.95 0.43
CA ILE A 54 11.32 -3.01 -0.62
C ILE A 54 12.71 -2.95 0.01
N VAL A 55 12.91 -2.04 0.96
CA VAL A 55 14.18 -1.90 1.67
C VAL A 55 14.52 -3.18 2.42
N GLU A 56 13.57 -3.71 3.20
CA GLU A 56 13.73 -4.98 3.92
C GLU A 56 13.98 -6.16 2.98
N MET A 57 13.31 -6.21 1.83
CA MET A 57 13.54 -7.25 0.82
C MET A 57 14.96 -7.17 0.28
N LEU A 58 15.44 -5.99 -0.09
CA LEU A 58 16.79 -5.80 -0.63
C LEU A 58 17.85 -6.15 0.41
N GLN A 59 17.69 -5.74 1.67
CA GLN A 59 18.58 -6.13 2.78
C GLN A 59 18.57 -7.64 2.99
N TYR A 60 17.39 -8.26 3.02
CA TYR A 60 17.27 -9.71 3.18
C TYR A 60 17.96 -10.48 2.07
N ILE A 61 17.89 -9.98 0.82
CA ILE A 61 18.57 -10.56 -0.33
C ILE A 61 20.11 -10.49 -0.18
N GLU A 62 20.65 -9.44 0.43
CA GLU A 62 22.08 -9.29 0.69
C GLU A 62 22.59 -10.26 1.76
N GLU A 63 21.78 -10.52 2.78
CA GLU A 63 22.12 -11.41 3.88
C GLU A 63 21.89 -12.90 3.57
N HIS A 64 21.04 -13.18 2.58
CA HIS A 64 20.60 -14.56 2.29
C HIS A 64 20.78 -14.89 0.81
N LYS A 65 21.15 -16.15 0.54
CA LYS A 65 21.20 -16.64 -0.84
C LYS A 65 19.80 -16.80 -1.39
N ILE A 66 19.36 -15.83 -2.20
CA ILE A 66 18.07 -15.80 -2.90
C ILE A 66 18.32 -15.88 -4.40
N ASP A 67 17.60 -16.76 -5.07
CA ASP A 67 17.72 -16.95 -6.51
C ASP A 67 16.75 -16.05 -7.29
N LYS A 68 15.56 -15.76 -6.71
CA LYS A 68 14.49 -15.11 -7.45
C LYS A 68 13.59 -14.28 -6.54
N VAL A 69 13.15 -13.11 -7.04
CA VAL A 69 12.07 -12.31 -6.48
C VAL A 69 10.80 -12.53 -7.30
N CYS A 70 9.71 -12.87 -6.65
CA CYS A 70 8.43 -13.15 -7.29
C CYS A 70 7.43 -12.04 -6.99
N VAL A 71 6.81 -11.50 -8.04
CA VAL A 71 5.73 -10.51 -7.94
C VAL A 71 4.55 -10.96 -8.79
N LEU A 72 3.34 -10.64 -8.36
CA LEU A 72 2.15 -10.88 -9.15
C LEU A 72 2.13 -9.98 -10.38
N GLU A 73 2.42 -8.70 -10.17
CA GLU A 73 2.44 -7.64 -11.17
C GLU A 73 3.69 -6.76 -11.01
N ILE A 74 4.21 -6.26 -12.11
CA ILE A 74 5.39 -5.40 -12.13
C ILE A 74 5.17 -4.08 -11.36
N SER A 75 3.93 -3.58 -11.29
CA SER A 75 3.53 -2.39 -10.56
C SER A 75 3.75 -2.49 -9.03
N ARG A 76 4.13 -3.65 -8.52
CA ARG A 76 4.50 -3.85 -7.11
C ARG A 76 5.90 -3.29 -6.78
N LEU A 77 6.77 -3.19 -7.78
CA LEU A 77 8.18 -2.77 -7.59
C LEU A 77 8.35 -1.28 -7.37
N GLY A 78 7.43 -0.43 -7.84
CA GLY A 78 7.54 1.01 -7.71
C GLY A 78 6.20 1.73 -7.80
N ARG A 79 6.20 3.00 -7.43
CA ARG A 79 5.03 3.88 -7.62
C ARG A 79 4.98 4.47 -9.03
N ASN A 80 6.11 4.52 -9.70
CA ASN A 80 6.28 5.00 -11.06
C ASN A 80 7.28 4.11 -11.79
N THR A 81 7.36 4.28 -13.11
CA THR A 81 8.23 3.53 -14.01
C THR A 81 9.70 3.61 -13.57
N LEU A 82 10.18 4.80 -13.23
CA LEU A 82 11.58 5.00 -12.88
C LEU A 82 12.00 4.25 -11.61
N GLU A 83 11.16 4.28 -10.56
CA GLU A 83 11.43 3.55 -9.32
C GLU A 83 11.40 2.03 -9.51
N ALA A 84 10.46 1.54 -10.32
CA ALA A 84 10.38 0.11 -10.63
C ALA A 84 11.58 -0.36 -11.44
N LEU A 85 12.01 0.41 -12.45
CA LEU A 85 13.18 0.09 -13.27
C LEU A 85 14.47 0.06 -12.43
N LYS A 86 14.65 0.99 -11.49
CA LYS A 86 15.79 0.97 -10.55
C LYS A 86 15.85 -0.31 -9.73
N VAL A 87 14.71 -0.81 -9.25
CA VAL A 87 14.68 -2.07 -8.51
C VAL A 87 15.01 -3.25 -9.41
N ILE A 88 14.50 -3.26 -10.65
CA ILE A 88 14.84 -4.31 -11.64
C ILE A 88 16.33 -4.30 -11.95
N GLU A 89 16.92 -3.13 -12.16
CA GLU A 89 18.35 -2.96 -12.43
C GLU A 89 19.19 -3.48 -11.27
N LEU A 90 18.89 -3.08 -10.03
CA LEU A 90 19.56 -3.58 -8.83
C LEU A 90 19.47 -5.11 -8.68
N LEU A 91 18.32 -5.71 -8.99
CA LEU A 91 18.18 -7.17 -8.97
C LEU A 91 19.03 -7.83 -10.06
N ASN A 92 19.03 -7.26 -11.27
CA ASN A 92 19.83 -7.78 -12.38
C ASN A 92 21.34 -7.69 -12.11
N GLU A 93 21.82 -6.58 -11.52
CA GLU A 93 23.23 -6.42 -11.10
C GLU A 93 23.64 -7.48 -10.07
N LYS A 94 22.75 -7.80 -9.13
CA LYS A 94 22.93 -8.87 -8.14
C LYS A 94 22.70 -10.28 -8.71
N LYS A 95 22.39 -10.40 -10.01
CA LYS A 95 22.04 -11.66 -10.69
C LYS A 95 20.85 -12.39 -10.05
N ILE A 96 19.91 -11.66 -9.52
CA ILE A 96 18.67 -12.16 -8.94
C ILE A 96 17.56 -12.00 -9.96
N CYS A 97 16.96 -13.11 -10.37
CA CYS A 97 15.88 -13.09 -11.34
C CYS A 97 14.60 -12.50 -10.75
N LEU A 98 14.00 -11.54 -11.45
CA LEU A 98 12.63 -11.12 -11.16
C LEU A 98 11.66 -11.97 -11.97
N PHE A 99 10.70 -12.58 -11.32
CA PHE A 99 9.59 -13.32 -11.93
C PHE A 99 8.29 -12.56 -11.75
N ILE A 100 7.60 -12.29 -12.88
CA ILE A 100 6.32 -11.58 -12.93
C ILE A 100 5.25 -12.57 -13.33
N LYS A 101 4.43 -13.02 -12.36
CA LYS A 101 3.50 -14.13 -12.54
C LYS A 101 2.43 -13.85 -13.61
N ASN A 102 1.80 -12.68 -13.62
CA ASN A 102 0.71 -12.36 -14.55
C ASN A 102 1.09 -12.50 -16.04
N TYR A 103 2.37 -12.35 -16.33
CA TYR A 103 2.88 -12.42 -17.71
C TYR A 103 3.81 -13.61 -17.94
N ASN A 104 4.07 -14.39 -16.89
CA ASN A 104 5.05 -15.49 -16.89
C ASN A 104 6.41 -15.05 -17.45
N LEU A 105 6.89 -13.89 -17.01
CA LEU A 105 8.13 -13.26 -17.47
C LEU A 105 9.22 -13.35 -16.42
N GLU A 106 10.44 -13.63 -16.90
CA GLU A 106 11.68 -13.66 -16.11
C GLU A 106 12.68 -12.66 -16.67
N THR A 107 13.32 -11.85 -15.81
CA THR A 107 14.29 -10.83 -16.25
C THR A 107 15.65 -11.42 -16.62
N LEU A 108 15.99 -12.58 -16.10
CA LEU A 108 17.23 -13.30 -16.44
C LEU A 108 16.92 -14.59 -17.18
N ASP A 109 17.82 -14.95 -18.09
CA ASP A 109 17.79 -16.24 -18.77
C ASP A 109 18.35 -17.38 -17.87
N SER A 110 18.33 -18.61 -18.36
CA SER A 110 18.87 -19.79 -17.66
C SER A 110 20.38 -19.71 -17.38
N LYS A 111 21.10 -18.82 -18.04
CA LYS A 111 22.53 -18.57 -17.85
C LYS A 111 22.81 -17.39 -16.92
N GLY A 112 21.77 -16.74 -16.40
CA GLY A 112 21.88 -15.57 -15.55
C GLY A 112 22.18 -14.26 -16.28
N ASN A 113 21.97 -14.21 -17.60
CA ASN A 113 22.10 -12.97 -18.36
C ASN A 113 20.75 -12.26 -18.45
N VAL A 114 20.81 -10.93 -18.52
CA VAL A 114 19.62 -10.11 -18.70
C VAL A 114 18.99 -10.41 -20.08
N ASN A 115 17.71 -10.73 -20.08
CA ASN A 115 16.96 -10.93 -21.31
C ASN A 115 16.50 -9.55 -21.85
N PRO A 116 17.06 -9.07 -22.99
CA PRO A 116 16.73 -7.75 -23.53
C PRO A 116 15.26 -7.60 -23.90
N ILE A 117 14.63 -8.67 -24.39
CA ILE A 117 13.22 -8.67 -24.78
C ILE A 117 12.34 -8.51 -23.53
N THR A 118 12.65 -9.25 -22.47
CA THR A 118 11.92 -9.11 -21.19
C THR A 118 12.12 -7.72 -20.59
N SER A 119 13.32 -7.16 -20.66
CA SER A 119 13.59 -5.80 -20.20
C SER A 119 12.73 -4.76 -20.95
N LEU A 120 12.62 -4.87 -22.26
CA LEU A 120 11.75 -4.01 -23.06
C LEU A 120 10.27 -4.19 -22.69
N ILE A 121 9.80 -5.43 -22.56
CA ILE A 121 8.42 -5.72 -22.14
C ILE A 121 8.13 -5.13 -20.75
N CYS A 122 9.05 -5.26 -19.80
CA CYS A 122 8.91 -4.66 -18.48
C CYS A 122 8.74 -3.14 -18.54
N THR A 123 9.53 -2.46 -19.36
CA THR A 123 9.43 -1.02 -19.59
C THR A 123 8.05 -0.64 -20.14
N ILE A 124 7.58 -1.34 -21.17
CA ILE A 124 6.26 -1.10 -21.76
C ILE A 124 5.14 -1.32 -20.74
N LEU A 125 5.18 -2.41 -19.97
CA LEU A 125 4.16 -2.71 -18.95
C LEU A 125 4.13 -1.65 -17.83
N LEU A 126 5.29 -1.13 -17.44
CA LEU A 126 5.38 -0.07 -16.45
C LEU A 126 4.80 1.24 -17.00
N GLU A 127 5.06 1.58 -18.26
CA GLU A 127 4.47 2.77 -18.89
C GLU A 127 2.95 2.65 -19.03
N ILE A 128 2.43 1.49 -19.44
CA ILE A 128 0.98 1.24 -19.47
C ILE A 128 0.37 1.44 -18.07
N SER A 129 0.98 0.86 -17.04
CA SER A 129 0.50 1.02 -15.65
C SER A 129 0.53 2.48 -15.18
N SER A 130 1.50 3.26 -15.63
CA SER A 130 1.59 4.71 -15.38
C SER A 130 0.47 5.47 -16.08
N MET A 131 0.22 5.17 -17.35
CA MET A 131 -0.87 5.77 -18.14
C MET A 131 -2.25 5.48 -17.53
N GLU A 132 -2.50 4.24 -17.11
CA GLU A 132 -3.75 3.88 -16.41
C GLU A 132 -3.95 4.70 -15.14
N ARG A 133 -2.89 4.89 -14.35
CA ARG A 133 -2.95 5.71 -13.14
C ARG A 133 -3.29 7.16 -13.46
N HIS A 134 -2.67 7.78 -14.49
CA HIS A 134 -2.99 9.12 -14.94
C HIS A 134 -4.45 9.22 -15.36
N THR A 135 -4.93 8.28 -16.16
CA THR A 135 -6.33 8.23 -16.59
C THR A 135 -7.32 8.18 -15.41
N ILE A 136 -7.00 7.41 -14.37
CA ILE A 136 -7.82 7.35 -13.14
C ILE A 136 -7.82 8.71 -12.43
N ILE A 137 -6.66 9.35 -12.27
CA ILE A 137 -6.53 10.67 -11.63
C ILE A 137 -7.34 11.71 -12.40
N ASP A 138 -7.25 11.73 -13.73
CA ASP A 138 -7.97 12.67 -14.59
C ASP A 138 -9.49 12.46 -14.50
N ARG A 139 -9.95 11.22 -14.50
CA ARG A 139 -11.38 10.89 -14.28
C ARG A 139 -11.87 11.36 -12.91
N MET A 140 -11.07 11.16 -11.86
CA MET A 140 -11.40 11.61 -10.50
C MET A 140 -11.42 13.15 -10.43
N ALA A 141 -10.51 13.85 -11.09
CA ALA A 141 -10.46 15.31 -11.17
C ALA A 141 -11.70 15.84 -11.89
N SER A 142 -12.00 15.31 -13.07
CA SER A 142 -13.19 15.69 -13.85
C SER A 142 -14.50 15.43 -13.07
N GLY A 143 -14.63 14.27 -12.43
CA GLY A 143 -15.78 13.96 -11.59
C GLY A 143 -15.94 14.91 -10.40
N ARG A 144 -14.83 15.32 -9.78
CA ARG A 144 -14.81 16.31 -8.71
C ARG A 144 -15.26 17.68 -9.22
N ASP A 145 -14.76 18.12 -10.38
CA ASP A 145 -15.10 19.43 -10.94
C ASP A 145 -16.59 19.51 -11.35
N GLN A 146 -17.12 18.43 -11.92
CA GLN A 146 -18.57 18.32 -12.18
C GLN A 146 -19.39 18.38 -10.89
N TYR A 147 -18.94 17.70 -9.82
CA TYR A 147 -19.62 17.77 -8.53
C TYR A 147 -19.55 19.18 -7.92
N ILE A 148 -18.41 19.86 -8.04
CA ILE A 148 -18.27 21.27 -7.61
C ILE A 148 -19.22 22.16 -8.36
N ALA A 149 -19.29 22.05 -9.70
CA ALA A 149 -20.20 22.82 -10.52
C ALA A 149 -21.68 22.59 -10.12
N LYS A 150 -22.06 21.32 -9.90
CA LYS A 150 -23.39 20.94 -9.43
C LYS A 150 -23.70 21.52 -8.04
N CYS A 151 -22.75 21.49 -7.12
CA CYS A 151 -22.92 22.08 -5.78
C CYS A 151 -23.14 23.60 -5.87
N ARG A 152 -22.37 24.31 -6.72
CA ARG A 152 -22.49 25.74 -6.94
C ARG A 152 -23.88 26.08 -7.52
N ALA A 153 -24.33 25.33 -8.52
CA ALA A 153 -25.64 25.54 -9.16
C ALA A 153 -26.82 25.27 -8.21
N THR A 154 -26.68 24.32 -7.28
CA THR A 154 -27.74 23.94 -6.33
C THR A 154 -27.60 24.58 -4.95
N GLY A 155 -26.64 25.47 -4.73
CA GLY A 155 -26.36 26.08 -3.42
C GLY A 155 -25.91 25.09 -2.31
N LYS A 156 -25.63 23.85 -2.67
CA LYS A 156 -25.12 22.82 -1.70
C LYS A 156 -23.71 23.11 -1.30
N LYS A 157 -23.44 23.10 0.00
CA LYS A 157 -22.04 23.17 0.51
C LYS A 157 -21.31 21.87 0.23
N MET A 158 -20.09 21.98 -0.23
CA MET A 158 -19.19 20.85 -0.40
C MET A 158 -18.70 20.33 0.96
N GLY A 159 -18.38 19.03 0.99
CA GLY A 159 -17.81 18.39 2.16
C GLY A 159 -18.85 17.69 3.03
N ARG A 160 -18.49 17.45 4.28
CA ARG A 160 -19.35 16.73 5.22
C ARG A 160 -20.58 17.56 5.54
N PRO A 161 -21.80 17.01 5.40
CA PRO A 161 -23.03 17.73 5.75
C PRO A 161 -22.97 18.31 7.16
N ALA A 162 -23.43 19.55 7.34
CA ALA A 162 -23.42 20.21 8.66
C ALA A 162 -24.25 19.43 9.70
N SER A 163 -25.29 18.70 9.24
CA SER A 163 -26.14 17.83 10.05
C SER A 163 -25.49 16.50 10.43
N TYR A 164 -24.36 16.11 9.78
CA TYR A 164 -23.71 14.86 10.11
C TYR A 164 -22.98 14.98 11.45
N ARG A 165 -23.58 14.45 12.46
CA ARG A 165 -22.94 14.22 13.77
C ARG A 165 -22.94 12.72 14.05
N LYS A 166 -21.86 12.17 14.61
CA LYS A 166 -21.89 10.82 15.15
C LYS A 166 -22.95 10.78 16.25
N SER A 167 -23.73 9.69 16.29
CA SER A 167 -24.69 9.51 17.39
C SER A 167 -23.95 9.51 18.74
N ASP A 168 -24.63 9.88 19.79
CA ASP A 168 -24.06 9.92 21.14
C ASP A 168 -23.61 8.53 21.58
N ASP A 169 -24.33 7.48 21.19
CA ASP A 169 -23.96 6.09 21.49
C ASP A 169 -22.66 5.68 20.77
N THR A 170 -22.52 6.01 19.49
CA THR A 170 -21.29 5.79 18.74
C THR A 170 -20.10 6.54 19.37
N MET A 171 -20.33 7.76 19.86
CA MET A 171 -19.29 8.54 20.54
C MET A 171 -18.90 7.93 21.89
N ARG A 172 -19.87 7.45 22.67
CA ARG A 172 -19.62 6.77 23.96
C ARG A 172 -18.83 5.48 23.75
N GLU A 173 -19.17 4.71 22.74
CA GLU A 173 -18.52 3.43 22.45
C GLU A 173 -17.09 3.64 21.94
N GLN A 174 -16.90 4.54 20.98
CA GLN A 174 -15.60 4.79 20.35
C GLN A 174 -14.58 5.42 21.32
N TYR A 175 -15.03 6.28 22.27
CA TYR A 175 -14.19 7.04 23.16
C TYR A 175 -14.37 6.65 24.64
N LYS A 176 -14.68 5.38 24.88
CA LYS A 176 -14.96 4.83 26.20
C LYS A 176 -13.81 5.07 27.20
N LYS A 177 -12.56 4.95 26.71
CA LYS A 177 -11.34 5.16 27.50
C LYS A 177 -11.18 6.63 27.90
N GLU A 178 -11.33 7.54 26.96
CA GLU A 178 -11.22 8.99 27.18
C GLU A 178 -12.31 9.49 28.15
N ILE A 179 -13.53 8.99 28.00
CA ILE A 179 -14.65 9.32 28.90
C ILE A 179 -14.36 8.82 30.32
N SER A 180 -13.80 7.63 30.48
CA SER A 180 -13.40 7.10 31.80
C SER A 180 -12.32 7.99 32.45
N LEU A 181 -11.31 8.40 31.68
CA LEU A 181 -10.25 9.29 32.18
C LEU A 181 -10.77 10.70 32.53
N LEU A 182 -11.76 11.20 31.76
CA LEU A 182 -12.44 12.47 32.12
C LEU A 182 -13.22 12.36 33.41
N LYS A 183 -13.92 11.25 33.69
CA LYS A 183 -14.63 10.99 34.95
C LYS A 183 -13.69 10.93 36.14
N GLN A 184 -12.45 10.51 35.95
CA GLN A 184 -11.38 10.48 36.96
C GLN A 184 -10.74 11.87 37.19
N GLY A 185 -11.19 12.92 36.48
CA GLY A 185 -10.68 14.27 36.62
C GLY A 185 -9.31 14.53 35.98
N ILE A 186 -8.86 13.64 35.10
CA ILE A 186 -7.56 13.79 34.44
C ILE A 186 -7.63 14.95 33.43
N SER A 187 -6.54 15.76 33.39
CA SER A 187 -6.48 16.94 32.51
C SER A 187 -6.55 16.57 31.04
N LEU A 188 -7.13 17.46 30.20
CA LEU A 188 -7.24 17.25 28.76
C LEU A 188 -5.89 16.97 28.07
N ARG A 189 -4.81 17.63 28.57
CA ARG A 189 -3.45 17.43 28.04
C ARG A 189 -2.93 16.03 28.34
N ASN A 190 -3.16 15.56 29.55
CA ASN A 190 -2.74 14.21 29.94
C ASN A 190 -3.53 13.13 29.21
N ILE A 191 -4.85 13.32 29.03
CA ILE A 191 -5.67 12.39 28.23
C ILE A 191 -5.19 12.36 26.80
N HIS A 192 -4.86 13.51 26.20
CA HIS A 192 -4.26 13.57 24.86
C HIS A 192 -2.94 12.79 24.80
N ALA A 193 -2.06 12.95 25.78
CA ALA A 193 -0.79 12.21 25.82
C ALA A 193 -0.98 10.69 25.93
N ILE A 194 -2.00 10.23 26.68
CA ILE A 194 -2.28 8.81 26.92
C ILE A 194 -3.00 8.16 25.72
N THR A 195 -3.93 8.88 25.07
CA THR A 195 -4.84 8.29 24.07
C THR A 195 -4.57 8.76 22.64
N SER A 196 -3.68 9.74 22.46
CA SER A 196 -3.41 10.43 21.18
C SER A 196 -4.66 11.08 20.54
N THR A 197 -5.77 11.15 21.28
CA THR A 197 -7.01 11.79 20.82
C THR A 197 -6.88 13.30 20.90
N SER A 198 -7.31 14.03 19.87
CA SER A 198 -7.17 15.49 19.84
C SER A 198 -7.90 16.18 21.01
N ILE A 199 -7.30 17.21 21.58
CA ILE A 199 -7.89 17.99 22.71
C ILE A 199 -9.28 18.52 22.35
N SER A 200 -9.50 18.92 21.07
CA SER A 200 -10.81 19.38 20.60
C SER A 200 -11.87 18.28 20.63
N THR A 201 -11.49 17.03 20.37
CA THR A 201 -12.37 15.87 20.49
C THR A 201 -12.65 15.57 21.95
N ILE A 202 -11.61 15.51 22.81
CA ILE A 202 -11.76 15.25 24.24
C ILE A 202 -12.68 16.29 24.89
N ARG A 203 -12.55 17.58 24.52
CA ARG A 203 -13.44 18.65 25.00
C ARG A 203 -14.92 18.38 24.69
N LYS A 204 -15.23 17.81 23.53
CA LYS A 204 -16.61 17.44 23.16
C LYS A 204 -17.17 16.27 23.97
N LEU A 205 -16.29 15.46 24.57
CA LEU A 205 -16.69 14.29 25.37
C LEU A 205 -17.10 14.67 26.82
N TYR A 206 -16.85 15.90 27.26
CA TYR A 206 -17.26 16.35 28.59
C TYR A 206 -18.75 16.11 28.89
N LYS A 207 -19.61 16.28 27.88
CA LYS A 207 -21.06 16.02 28.00
C LYS A 207 -21.40 14.57 28.37
N PHE A 208 -20.47 13.63 28.24
CA PHE A 208 -20.64 12.21 28.58
C PHE A 208 -19.93 11.82 29.88
N ALA A 209 -19.15 12.73 30.44
CA ALA A 209 -18.41 12.51 31.67
C ALA A 209 -19.15 13.05 32.92
N GLN A 210 -20.13 13.94 32.70
CA GLN A 210 -21.10 14.35 33.69
C GLN A 210 -22.15 13.26 33.86
#